data_5bde9e1bc70e7562162a3c2d4424e595
#
_entry.id   5bde9e1bc70e7562162a3c2d4424e595
#
_cell.length_a   1.000
_cell.length_b   1.000
_cell.length_c   1.000
_cell.angle_alpha   90.00
_cell.angle_beta   90.00
_cell.angle_gamma   90.00
#
_symmetry.space_group_name_H-M   'P 1'
#
loop_
_entity.id
_entity.type
_entity.pdbx_description
1 polymer ?
#
loop_
_entity_poly.entity_id
_entity_poly.type
_entity_poly.pdbx_seq_one_letter_code
_entity_poly.pdbx_strand_id
1 'polypeptide(L)'
;FIDALISTSILGQVGATRFEGLVGDVKIPKFSANASVSFQTETGSVANNEPDFGQISMTPKTAANKIQISRQLLHQGLNGNLETTLRNHMVRLFAAKLDNVALKGGGSNEPTGVLGTTGIGDVESAGTSGNAALTYGNVVDIWSEVAADNALLGSLYWVTHPRVVGKLMQTLVAASTDSRMIMQDTNSLLGYPLVQTTQMPSSSPYTLLFGNFIDLYLGFFGALDVLVDPYGAAGNSTVNLYFYQMMDVAVARPESFAAAQDVTV
;
A
#
# COMPACT_ATOMS: atom_id res chain seq x y z
N PHE A 1 1.48 -4.73 31.13
CA PHE A 1 2.08 -4.06 29.97
C PHE A 1 1.02 -3.18 29.32
N ILE A 2 1.35 -1.93 29.09
CA ILE A 2 0.58 -1.04 28.23
C ILE A 2 1.26 -1.08 26.87
N ASP A 3 0.55 -1.58 25.84
CA ASP A 3 1.10 -1.70 24.48
C ASP A 3 1.21 -0.32 23.83
N ALA A 4 2.20 -0.15 22.94
CA ALA A 4 2.34 1.07 22.16
C ALA A 4 1.22 1.17 21.12
N LEU A 5 0.81 2.40 20.77
CA LEU A 5 -0.16 2.62 19.70
C LEU A 5 0.53 2.30 18.35
N ILE A 6 0.02 1.27 17.70
CA ILE A 6 0.47 0.83 16.36
C ILE A 6 -0.71 0.97 15.41
N SER A 7 -0.47 1.44 14.19
CA SER A 7 -1.51 1.49 13.17
C SER A 7 -2.06 0.10 12.85
N THR A 8 -3.36 0.01 12.70
CA THR A 8 -4.00 -1.23 12.23
C THR A 8 -3.68 -1.41 10.74
N SER A 9 -3.39 -2.65 10.33
CA SER A 9 -3.18 -2.96 8.91
C SER A 9 -4.45 -2.72 8.10
N ILE A 10 -4.30 -2.00 6.99
CA ILE A 10 -5.41 -1.66 6.09
C ILE A 10 -5.49 -2.57 4.86
N LEU A 11 -4.42 -3.27 4.50
CA LEU A 11 -4.37 -4.07 3.27
C LEU A 11 -5.45 -5.16 3.22
N GLY A 12 -5.79 -5.74 4.38
CA GLY A 12 -6.91 -6.67 4.49
C GLY A 12 -8.27 -6.01 4.31
N GLN A 13 -8.44 -4.76 4.75
CA GLN A 13 -9.68 -4.00 4.63
C GLN A 13 -9.95 -3.54 3.20
N VAL A 14 -8.90 -3.09 2.50
CA VAL A 14 -9.01 -2.65 1.10
C VAL A 14 -9.09 -3.81 0.10
N GLY A 15 -8.93 -5.06 0.56
CA GLY A 15 -9.09 -6.25 -0.29
C GLY A 15 -7.89 -6.56 -1.20
N ALA A 16 -6.67 -6.22 -0.77
CA ALA A 16 -5.46 -6.60 -1.50
C ALA A 16 -5.32 -8.13 -1.63
N THR A 17 -4.91 -8.59 -2.80
CA THR A 17 -4.77 -10.02 -3.10
C THR A 17 -3.53 -10.60 -2.43
N ARG A 18 -3.70 -11.66 -1.63
CA ARG A 18 -2.62 -12.30 -0.88
C ARG A 18 -2.23 -13.63 -1.49
N PHE A 19 -0.94 -13.83 -1.66
CA PHE A 19 -0.32 -15.10 -2.05
C PHE A 19 0.55 -15.60 -0.91
N GLU A 20 0.26 -16.80 -0.39
CA GLU A 20 0.98 -17.39 0.74
C GLU A 20 1.72 -18.65 0.30
N GLY A 21 2.81 -18.98 0.98
CA GLY A 21 3.60 -20.19 0.71
C GLY A 21 4.39 -20.14 -0.60
N LEU A 22 4.74 -18.94 -1.06
CA LEU A 22 5.56 -18.77 -2.25
C LEU A 22 6.99 -19.27 -2.00
N VAL A 23 7.63 -19.84 -3.05
CA VAL A 23 8.99 -20.36 -3.00
C VAL A 23 9.79 -19.83 -4.19
N GLY A 24 10.91 -19.16 -3.91
CA GLY A 24 11.76 -18.57 -4.95
C GLY A 24 11.09 -17.42 -5.71
N ASP A 25 11.63 -17.09 -6.87
CA ASP A 25 11.07 -16.03 -7.72
C ASP A 25 9.78 -16.52 -8.39
N VAL A 26 8.70 -15.79 -8.16
CA VAL A 26 7.38 -16.10 -8.73
C VAL A 26 7.09 -15.15 -9.88
N LYS A 27 6.68 -15.71 -11.03
CA LYS A 27 6.32 -14.95 -12.22
C LYS A 27 4.86 -15.23 -12.56
N ILE A 28 4.05 -14.18 -12.56
CA ILE A 28 2.62 -14.24 -12.88
C ILE A 28 2.44 -13.65 -14.28
N PRO A 29 1.95 -14.42 -15.27
CA PRO A 29 1.71 -13.90 -16.61
C PRO A 29 0.55 -12.88 -16.58
N LYS A 30 0.69 -11.80 -17.37
CA LYS A 30 -0.38 -10.83 -17.60
C LYS A 30 -0.45 -10.49 -19.09
N PHE A 31 -1.61 -10.04 -19.55
CA PHE A 31 -1.73 -9.40 -20.85
C PHE A 31 -1.17 -7.96 -20.73
N SER A 32 -0.20 -7.61 -21.58
CA SER A 32 0.37 -6.26 -21.63
C SER A 32 -0.40 -5.37 -22.61
N ALA A 33 -0.96 -5.95 -23.67
CA ALA A 33 -1.83 -5.27 -24.60
C ALA A 33 -2.96 -6.18 -25.04
N ASN A 34 -4.13 -5.59 -25.31
CA ASN A 34 -5.28 -6.32 -25.79
C ASN A 34 -5.20 -6.47 -27.32
N ALA A 35 -5.69 -7.62 -27.83
CA ALA A 35 -5.94 -7.76 -29.25
C ALA A 35 -7.02 -6.77 -29.71
N SER A 36 -6.87 -6.16 -30.89
CA SER A 36 -7.87 -5.29 -31.46
C SER A 36 -8.81 -6.08 -32.40
N VAL A 37 -10.09 -5.73 -32.36
CA VAL A 37 -11.10 -6.26 -33.26
C VAL A 37 -11.46 -5.20 -34.29
N SER A 38 -11.39 -5.53 -35.60
CA SER A 38 -11.75 -4.64 -36.68
C SER A 38 -12.88 -5.22 -37.51
N PHE A 39 -13.79 -4.34 -37.99
CA PHE A 39 -14.80 -4.73 -38.97
C PHE A 39 -14.15 -4.83 -40.35
N GLN A 40 -14.43 -5.91 -41.05
CA GLN A 40 -13.89 -6.18 -42.39
C GLN A 40 -14.96 -5.86 -43.46
N THR A 41 -14.50 -5.50 -44.64
CA THR A 41 -15.34 -5.45 -45.83
C THR A 41 -15.58 -6.87 -46.37
N GLU A 42 -16.58 -7.07 -47.20
CA GLU A 42 -17.00 -8.39 -47.73
C GLU A 42 -15.85 -9.24 -48.32
N THR A 43 -14.81 -8.59 -48.85
CA THR A 43 -13.63 -9.23 -49.45
C THR A 43 -12.31 -8.84 -48.77
N GLY A 44 -12.38 -8.22 -47.58
CA GLY A 44 -11.22 -7.75 -46.85
C GLY A 44 -10.44 -8.87 -46.17
N SER A 45 -9.12 -8.73 -46.14
CA SER A 45 -8.25 -9.66 -45.39
C SER A 45 -8.26 -9.30 -43.90
N VAL A 46 -8.41 -10.29 -43.03
CA VAL A 46 -8.31 -10.12 -41.57
C VAL A 46 -6.87 -9.87 -41.18
N ALA A 47 -6.61 -8.76 -40.49
CA ALA A 47 -5.30 -8.47 -39.94
C ALA A 47 -5.03 -9.36 -38.72
N ASN A 48 -3.79 -9.87 -38.60
CA ASN A 48 -3.37 -10.60 -37.41
C ASN A 48 -3.06 -9.59 -36.29
N ASN A 49 -3.88 -9.60 -35.26
CA ASN A 49 -3.71 -8.77 -34.08
C ASN A 49 -3.59 -9.68 -32.85
N GLU A 50 -2.37 -9.99 -32.45
CA GLU A 50 -2.11 -10.84 -31.29
C GLU A 50 -2.02 -10.01 -30.01
N PRO A 51 -2.52 -10.52 -28.87
CA PRO A 51 -2.30 -9.87 -27.58
C PRO A 51 -0.84 -10.02 -27.14
N ASP A 52 -0.28 -8.97 -26.54
CA ASP A 52 1.05 -9.06 -25.96
C ASP A 52 0.97 -9.64 -24.54
N PHE A 53 1.97 -10.47 -24.22
CA PHE A 53 2.10 -11.09 -22.90
C PHE A 53 3.27 -10.47 -22.13
N GLY A 54 2.99 -10.00 -20.94
CA GLY A 54 3.95 -9.58 -19.96
C GLY A 54 3.96 -10.50 -18.75
N GLN A 55 4.81 -10.18 -17.78
CA GLN A 55 4.86 -10.90 -16.51
C GLN A 55 5.03 -9.93 -15.34
N ILE A 56 4.41 -10.26 -14.22
CA ILE A 56 4.65 -9.64 -12.93
C ILE A 56 5.60 -10.55 -12.18
N SER A 57 6.73 -10.02 -11.71
CA SER A 57 7.72 -10.78 -10.94
C SER A 57 7.65 -10.38 -9.47
N MET A 58 7.66 -11.38 -8.59
CA MET A 58 7.76 -11.20 -7.14
C MET A 58 8.99 -11.96 -6.66
N THR A 59 9.88 -11.25 -5.96
CA THR A 59 11.14 -11.78 -5.44
C THR A 59 11.19 -11.66 -3.93
N PRO A 60 11.65 -12.69 -3.18
CA PRO A 60 11.64 -12.63 -1.72
C PRO A 60 12.59 -11.54 -1.20
N LYS A 61 12.03 -10.55 -0.50
CA LYS A 61 12.77 -9.52 0.22
C LYS A 61 12.58 -9.71 1.71
N THR A 62 13.68 -9.70 2.46
CA THR A 62 13.66 -10.01 3.89
C THR A 62 13.47 -8.76 4.72
N ALA A 63 12.35 -8.67 5.42
CA ALA A 63 12.18 -7.75 6.53
C ALA A 63 12.70 -8.40 7.81
N ALA A 64 13.55 -7.71 8.56
CA ALA A 64 14.15 -8.22 9.77
C ALA A 64 14.07 -7.22 10.92
N ASN A 65 13.94 -7.74 12.12
CA ASN A 65 14.05 -6.96 13.35
C ASN A 65 14.78 -7.74 14.42
N LYS A 66 15.49 -7.03 15.31
CA LYS A 66 16.22 -7.59 16.45
C LYS A 66 15.73 -6.92 17.72
N ILE A 67 15.35 -7.72 18.71
CA ILE A 67 15.06 -7.27 20.07
C ILE A 67 16.09 -7.86 21.02
N GLN A 68 16.61 -7.05 21.91
CA GLN A 68 17.50 -7.47 22.98
C GLN A 68 16.80 -7.38 24.32
N ILE A 69 16.75 -8.49 25.06
CA ILE A 69 16.05 -8.60 26.34
C ILE A 69 17.01 -9.04 27.41
N SER A 70 16.97 -8.42 28.59
CA SER A 70 17.78 -8.85 29.71
C SER A 70 17.27 -10.18 30.29
N ARG A 71 18.18 -11.05 30.72
CA ARG A 71 17.84 -12.32 31.42
C ARG A 71 17.00 -12.06 32.66
N GLN A 72 17.27 -10.97 33.37
CA GLN A 72 16.51 -10.58 34.55
C GLN A 72 15.04 -10.31 34.20
N LEU A 73 14.79 -9.59 33.11
CA LEU A 73 13.42 -9.33 32.61
C LEU A 73 12.70 -10.60 32.17
N LEU A 74 13.43 -11.56 31.56
CA LEU A 74 12.89 -12.86 31.20
C LEU A 74 12.46 -13.68 32.45
N HIS A 75 13.25 -13.62 33.55
CA HIS A 75 12.90 -14.30 34.80
C HIS A 75 11.82 -13.56 35.61
N GLN A 76 11.78 -12.24 35.56
CA GLN A 76 10.78 -11.40 36.26
C GLN A 76 9.50 -11.20 35.44
N GLY A 77 9.52 -11.50 34.14
CA GLY A 77 8.38 -11.37 33.26
C GLY A 77 7.21 -12.25 33.69
N LEU A 78 6.05 -11.63 33.85
CA LEU A 78 4.80 -12.22 34.34
C LEU A 78 4.53 -13.61 33.73
N ASN A 79 4.76 -14.66 34.51
CA ASN A 79 4.27 -16.02 34.25
C ASN A 79 4.53 -16.60 32.84
N GLY A 80 5.66 -16.33 32.22
CA GLY A 80 6.02 -16.92 30.93
C GLY A 80 5.34 -16.27 29.70
N ASN A 81 4.49 -15.26 29.85
CA ASN A 81 3.76 -14.64 28.73
C ASN A 81 4.55 -13.53 28.00
N LEU A 82 5.76 -13.19 28.44
CA LEU A 82 6.56 -12.13 27.83
C LEU A 82 6.89 -12.44 26.37
N GLU A 83 7.28 -13.66 26.04
CA GLU A 83 7.60 -14.08 24.69
C GLU A 83 6.39 -13.96 23.76
N THR A 84 5.22 -14.42 24.19
CA THR A 84 3.98 -14.33 23.44
C THR A 84 3.57 -12.87 23.18
N THR A 85 3.71 -12.02 24.20
CA THR A 85 3.41 -10.58 24.06
C THR A 85 4.35 -9.92 23.06
N LEU A 86 5.66 -10.21 23.13
CA LEU A 86 6.64 -9.69 22.19
C LEU A 86 6.40 -10.20 20.78
N ARG A 87 6.08 -11.48 20.63
CA ARG A 87 5.73 -12.07 19.32
C ARG A 87 4.52 -11.36 18.70
N ASN A 88 3.45 -11.16 19.46
CA ASN A 88 2.25 -10.46 19.01
C ASN A 88 2.54 -8.99 18.65
N HIS A 89 3.38 -8.33 19.44
CA HIS A 89 3.81 -6.96 19.13
C HIS A 89 4.61 -6.90 17.82
N MET A 90 5.52 -7.86 17.60
CA MET A 90 6.29 -7.94 16.35
C MET A 90 5.40 -8.20 15.14
N VAL A 91 4.44 -9.12 15.22
CA VAL A 91 3.49 -9.37 14.12
C VAL A 91 2.78 -8.08 13.70
N ARG A 92 2.34 -7.25 14.66
CA ARG A 92 1.72 -5.96 14.34
C ARG A 92 2.69 -4.98 13.69
N LEU A 93 3.95 -4.93 14.14
CA LEU A 93 4.97 -4.06 13.53
C LEU A 93 5.29 -4.49 12.10
N PHE A 94 5.42 -5.79 11.83
CA PHE A 94 5.61 -6.31 10.47
C PHE A 94 4.41 -6.00 9.58
N ALA A 95 3.18 -6.13 10.09
CA ALA A 95 1.97 -5.77 9.37
C ALA A 95 1.93 -4.26 9.02
N ALA A 96 2.25 -3.39 9.98
CA ALA A 96 2.35 -1.96 9.73
C ALA A 96 3.46 -1.58 8.74
N LYS A 97 4.62 -2.27 8.80
CA LYS A 97 5.70 -2.07 7.83
C LYS A 97 5.28 -2.56 6.43
N LEU A 98 4.54 -3.66 6.34
CA LEU A 98 4.00 -4.15 5.07
C LEU A 98 3.05 -3.13 4.43
N ASP A 99 2.12 -2.54 5.21
CA ASP A 99 1.24 -1.48 4.74
C ASP A 99 2.05 -0.28 4.20
N ASN A 100 3.06 0.13 4.95
CA ASN A 100 3.93 1.23 4.54
C ASN A 100 4.64 0.94 3.21
N VAL A 101 5.22 -0.25 3.08
CA VAL A 101 5.94 -0.67 1.88
C VAL A 101 4.99 -0.90 0.71
N ALA A 102 3.82 -1.49 0.94
CA ALA A 102 2.81 -1.70 -0.10
C ALA A 102 2.31 -0.37 -0.70
N LEU A 103 2.21 0.67 0.12
CA LEU A 103 1.77 1.99 -0.35
C LEU A 103 2.92 2.80 -0.97
N LYS A 104 4.05 2.93 -0.28
CA LYS A 104 5.13 3.86 -0.65
C LYS A 104 6.54 3.26 -0.71
N GLY A 105 6.67 1.93 -0.80
CA GLY A 105 7.98 1.28 -0.85
C GLY A 105 8.86 1.80 -1.99
N GLY A 106 10.14 2.03 -1.72
CA GLY A 106 11.07 2.68 -2.64
C GLY A 106 11.76 1.73 -3.64
N GLY A 107 11.57 0.42 -3.53
CA GLY A 107 12.06 -0.57 -4.50
C GLY A 107 13.56 -0.91 -4.44
N SER A 108 14.36 -0.31 -3.55
CA SER A 108 15.80 -0.61 -3.45
C SER A 108 16.04 -1.95 -2.72
N ASN A 109 16.08 -1.92 -1.39
CA ASN A 109 16.15 -3.14 -0.55
C ASN A 109 14.77 -3.58 -0.03
N GLU A 110 13.74 -2.85 -0.36
CA GLU A 110 12.35 -3.11 -0.02
C GLU A 110 11.50 -3.23 -1.29
N PRO A 111 10.31 -3.85 -1.24
CA PRO A 111 9.38 -3.91 -2.36
C PRO A 111 9.02 -2.52 -2.90
N THR A 112 8.71 -2.44 -4.19
CA THR A 112 8.15 -1.23 -4.78
C THR A 112 6.67 -1.14 -4.44
N GLY A 113 6.26 -0.07 -3.75
CA GLY A 113 4.87 0.17 -3.42
C GLY A 113 4.08 0.79 -4.57
N VAL A 114 2.77 0.97 -4.37
CA VAL A 114 1.88 1.57 -5.38
C VAL A 114 2.41 2.92 -5.85
N LEU A 115 2.76 3.82 -4.92
CA LEU A 115 3.23 5.18 -5.24
C LEU A 115 4.59 5.22 -5.96
N GLY A 116 5.40 4.16 -5.82
CA GLY A 116 6.68 4.02 -6.52
C GLY A 116 6.59 3.29 -7.86
N THR A 117 5.41 2.76 -8.21
CA THR A 117 5.21 2.01 -9.45
C THR A 117 5.01 2.96 -10.62
N THR A 118 5.76 2.75 -11.71
CA THR A 118 5.62 3.54 -12.94
C THR A 118 4.30 3.20 -13.64
N GLY A 119 3.60 4.23 -14.14
CA GLY A 119 2.36 4.07 -14.90
C GLY A 119 1.08 4.16 -14.08
N ILE A 120 1.16 4.51 -12.78
CA ILE A 120 -0.04 4.97 -12.04
C ILE A 120 -0.45 6.35 -12.57
N GLY A 121 -1.74 6.67 -12.50
CA GLY A 121 -2.24 8.01 -12.79
C GLY A 121 -1.65 9.01 -11.79
N ASP A 122 -1.03 10.08 -12.29
CA ASP A 122 -0.45 11.14 -11.46
C ASP A 122 -1.21 12.44 -11.70
N VAL A 123 -1.86 12.94 -10.66
CA VAL A 123 -2.63 14.18 -10.69
C VAL A 123 -1.95 15.21 -9.80
N GLU A 124 -1.41 16.25 -10.41
CA GLU A 124 -0.79 17.35 -9.66
C GLU A 124 -1.86 18.20 -8.96
N SER A 125 -1.71 18.47 -7.66
CA SER A 125 -2.63 19.31 -6.91
C SER A 125 -2.51 20.80 -7.26
N ALA A 126 -1.33 21.22 -7.74
CA ALA A 126 -0.99 22.63 -8.00
C ALA A 126 -0.68 22.95 -9.46
N GLY A 127 -0.83 22.00 -10.41
CA GLY A 127 -0.22 22.16 -11.75
C GLY A 127 1.31 22.20 -11.64
N THR A 128 2.01 22.45 -12.73
CA THR A 128 3.45 22.25 -12.95
C THR A 128 4.44 22.84 -11.92
N SER A 129 4.06 23.37 -10.78
CA SER A 129 4.98 24.19 -9.96
C SER A 129 4.82 24.13 -8.43
N GLY A 130 4.45 23.00 -7.85
CA GLY A 130 4.62 22.88 -6.41
C GLY A 130 3.42 22.32 -5.63
N ASN A 131 3.64 22.06 -4.36
CA ASN A 131 2.65 21.47 -3.47
C ASN A 131 1.48 22.44 -3.20
N ALA A 132 0.24 21.97 -3.35
CA ALA A 132 -0.95 22.76 -3.03
C ALA A 132 -2.00 21.97 -2.24
N ALA A 133 -2.98 22.70 -1.70
CA ALA A 133 -4.14 22.09 -1.09
C ALA A 133 -5.05 21.49 -2.18
N LEU A 134 -5.57 20.28 -1.93
CA LEU A 134 -6.51 19.64 -2.83
C LEU A 134 -7.77 20.48 -3.03
N THR A 135 -8.15 20.63 -4.28
CA THR A 135 -9.44 21.17 -4.70
C THR A 135 -10.42 20.03 -5.02
N TYR A 136 -11.71 20.34 -5.14
CA TYR A 136 -12.70 19.36 -5.60
C TYR A 136 -12.37 18.85 -7.02
N GLY A 137 -11.85 19.72 -7.88
CA GLY A 137 -11.38 19.34 -9.22
C GLY A 137 -10.34 18.25 -9.20
N ASN A 138 -9.27 18.43 -8.40
CA ASN A 138 -8.22 17.41 -8.28
C ASN A 138 -8.74 16.04 -7.81
N VAL A 139 -9.71 16.03 -6.88
CA VAL A 139 -10.33 14.77 -6.42
C VAL A 139 -11.11 14.07 -7.53
N VAL A 140 -11.85 14.86 -8.36
CA VAL A 140 -12.56 14.34 -9.53
C VAL A 140 -11.57 13.87 -10.60
N ASP A 141 -10.47 14.58 -10.81
CA ASP A 141 -9.43 14.22 -11.78
C ASP A 141 -8.77 12.88 -11.43
N ILE A 142 -8.41 12.65 -10.15
CA ILE A 142 -7.90 11.35 -9.69
C ILE A 142 -8.89 10.21 -10.01
N TRP A 143 -10.17 10.42 -9.75
CA TRP A 143 -11.20 9.43 -10.06
C TRP A 143 -11.33 9.23 -11.58
N SER A 144 -11.26 10.31 -12.37
CA SER A 144 -11.42 10.25 -13.83
C SER A 144 -10.26 9.54 -14.53
N GLU A 145 -9.03 9.62 -14.03
CA GLU A 145 -7.88 8.85 -14.53
C GLU A 145 -8.15 7.34 -14.45
N VAL A 146 -8.55 6.83 -13.26
CA VAL A 146 -8.89 5.42 -13.09
C VAL A 146 -10.10 5.01 -13.95
N ALA A 147 -11.07 5.93 -14.13
CA ALA A 147 -12.24 5.69 -14.96
C ALA A 147 -11.90 5.61 -16.46
N ALA A 148 -10.99 6.46 -16.93
CA ALA A 148 -10.54 6.49 -18.32
C ALA A 148 -9.85 5.18 -18.73
N ASP A 149 -9.14 4.56 -17.79
CA ASP A 149 -8.46 3.28 -17.98
C ASP A 149 -9.38 2.06 -17.79
N ASN A 150 -10.69 2.28 -17.66
CA ASN A 150 -11.70 1.25 -17.43
C ASN A 150 -11.45 0.38 -16.17
N ALA A 151 -10.78 0.94 -15.18
CA ALA A 151 -10.39 0.24 -13.97
C ALA A 151 -11.37 0.39 -12.80
N LEU A 152 -12.55 0.96 -13.00
CA LEU A 152 -13.61 1.08 -11.99
C LEU A 152 -14.31 -0.26 -11.69
N LEU A 153 -13.53 -1.29 -11.41
CA LEU A 153 -14.00 -2.65 -11.11
C LEU A 153 -13.34 -3.16 -9.83
N GLY A 154 -14.05 -4.00 -9.09
CA GLY A 154 -13.48 -4.67 -7.92
C GLY A 154 -13.54 -3.85 -6.62
N SER A 155 -12.46 -3.83 -5.86
CA SER A 155 -12.36 -3.18 -4.54
C SER A 155 -11.78 -1.78 -4.67
N LEU A 156 -12.64 -0.80 -4.93
CA LEU A 156 -12.25 0.60 -5.08
C LEU A 156 -12.25 1.31 -3.73
N TYR A 157 -11.12 1.87 -3.35
CA TYR A 157 -10.94 2.61 -2.11
C TYR A 157 -10.11 3.87 -2.31
N TRP A 158 -10.44 4.87 -1.50
CA TRP A 158 -9.55 5.99 -1.25
C TRP A 158 -8.65 5.66 -0.06
N VAL A 159 -7.37 5.93 -0.18
CA VAL A 159 -6.41 5.77 0.92
C VAL A 159 -5.60 7.04 1.09
N THR A 160 -5.58 7.56 2.32
CA THR A 160 -4.83 8.79 2.62
C THR A 160 -4.45 8.89 4.09
N HIS A 161 -3.65 9.91 4.41
CA HIS A 161 -3.28 10.23 5.79
C HIS A 161 -4.45 10.99 6.48
N PRO A 162 -4.73 10.77 7.79
CA PRO A 162 -5.82 11.44 8.51
C PRO A 162 -5.80 12.98 8.45
N ARG A 163 -4.62 13.59 8.31
CA ARG A 163 -4.51 15.04 8.16
C ARG A 163 -5.12 15.56 6.86
N VAL A 164 -4.97 14.81 5.77
CA VAL A 164 -5.60 15.15 4.47
C VAL A 164 -7.11 15.12 4.59
N VAL A 165 -7.66 14.11 5.27
CA VAL A 165 -9.11 14.03 5.55
C VAL A 165 -9.58 15.25 6.32
N GLY A 166 -8.87 15.64 7.39
CA GLY A 166 -9.19 16.83 8.15
C GLY A 166 -9.18 18.10 7.29
N LYS A 167 -8.27 18.19 6.32
CA LYS A 167 -8.22 19.33 5.38
C LYS A 167 -9.38 19.29 4.37
N LEU A 168 -9.70 18.13 3.79
CA LEU A 168 -10.83 17.99 2.85
C LEU A 168 -12.18 18.31 3.51
N MET A 169 -12.33 18.04 4.80
CA MET A 169 -13.52 18.43 5.58
C MET A 169 -13.60 19.93 5.87
N GLN A 170 -12.52 20.70 5.68
CA GLN A 170 -12.47 22.15 5.85
C GLN A 170 -12.49 22.89 4.50
N THR A 171 -12.26 22.20 3.40
CA THR A 171 -12.16 22.81 2.07
C THR A 171 -13.54 22.80 1.40
N LEU A 172 -13.94 23.97 0.89
CA LEU A 172 -15.20 24.14 0.16
C LEU A 172 -15.09 23.59 -1.26
N VAL A 173 -16.19 23.06 -1.78
CA VAL A 173 -16.30 22.61 -3.18
C VAL A 173 -16.06 23.77 -4.15
N ALA A 174 -16.65 24.94 -3.86
CA ALA A 174 -16.42 26.17 -4.61
C ALA A 174 -16.39 27.37 -3.64
N ALA A 175 -15.23 27.96 -3.45
CA ALA A 175 -14.95 28.92 -2.40
C ALA A 175 -15.85 30.20 -2.41
N SER A 176 -16.46 30.52 -3.53
CA SER A 176 -17.28 31.74 -3.67
C SER A 176 -18.77 31.49 -3.96
N THR A 177 -19.16 30.26 -4.27
CA THR A 177 -20.49 29.96 -4.79
C THR A 177 -21.20 28.82 -4.06
N ASP A 178 -20.45 27.89 -3.46
CA ASP A 178 -20.99 26.72 -2.78
C ASP A 178 -20.37 26.58 -1.39
N SER A 179 -21.20 26.50 -0.35
CA SER A 179 -20.76 26.33 1.04
C SER A 179 -20.61 24.87 1.45
N ARG A 180 -20.78 23.92 0.52
CA ARG A 180 -20.56 22.50 0.81
C ARG A 180 -19.08 22.20 0.92
N MET A 181 -18.72 21.38 1.90
CA MET A 181 -17.36 20.85 2.04
C MET A 181 -17.13 19.73 1.01
N ILE A 182 -15.89 19.54 0.57
CA ILE A 182 -15.51 18.47 -0.33
C ILE A 182 -15.86 17.11 0.28
N MET A 183 -15.67 16.97 1.58
CA MET A 183 -15.95 15.77 2.33
C MET A 183 -16.84 16.07 3.52
N GLN A 184 -17.97 15.36 3.65
CA GLN A 184 -18.91 15.51 4.75
C GLN A 184 -18.74 14.41 5.79
N ASP A 185 -18.37 13.20 5.37
CA ASP A 185 -18.15 12.03 6.20
C ASP A 185 -16.68 11.63 6.19
N THR A 186 -16.18 11.09 7.29
CA THR A 186 -14.78 10.64 7.42
C THR A 186 -14.46 9.34 6.67
N ASN A 187 -15.47 8.62 6.21
CA ASN A 187 -15.33 7.27 5.67
C ASN A 187 -15.68 7.14 4.19
N SER A 188 -16.13 8.21 3.53
CA SER A 188 -16.51 8.18 2.11
C SER A 188 -16.09 9.44 1.37
N LEU A 189 -15.63 9.29 0.14
CA LEU A 189 -15.28 10.36 -0.77
C LEU A 189 -15.78 10.01 -2.17
N LEU A 190 -16.55 10.90 -2.82
CA LEU A 190 -17.23 10.65 -4.11
C LEU A 190 -18.04 9.35 -4.15
N GLY A 191 -18.61 8.91 -3.03
CA GLY A 191 -19.41 7.68 -2.95
C GLY A 191 -18.60 6.39 -2.82
N TYR A 192 -17.27 6.45 -2.81
CA TYR A 192 -16.40 5.31 -2.54
C TYR A 192 -15.88 5.34 -1.10
N PRO A 193 -15.65 4.16 -0.49
CA PRO A 193 -15.13 4.11 0.87
C PRO A 193 -13.70 4.68 0.95
N LEU A 194 -13.43 5.37 2.06
CA LEU A 194 -12.13 5.95 2.35
C LEU A 194 -11.52 5.32 3.58
N VAL A 195 -10.29 4.87 3.46
CA VAL A 195 -9.50 4.29 4.54
C VAL A 195 -8.36 5.24 4.91
N GLN A 196 -8.22 5.50 6.20
CA GLN A 196 -7.21 6.39 6.74
C GLN A 196 -6.07 5.57 7.35
N THR A 197 -4.83 5.93 7.00
CA THR A 197 -3.66 5.29 7.60
C THR A 197 -2.54 6.27 7.84
N THR A 198 -1.83 6.09 8.95
CA THR A 198 -0.60 6.82 9.26
C THR A 198 0.63 6.25 8.52
N GLN A 199 0.47 5.14 7.77
CA GLN A 199 1.53 4.56 6.94
C GLN A 199 1.70 5.27 5.59
N MET A 200 0.75 6.12 5.18
CA MET A 200 0.94 7.09 4.09
C MET A 200 1.93 8.18 4.50
N PRO A 201 2.51 8.93 3.53
CA PRO A 201 3.41 10.06 3.85
C PRO A 201 2.81 10.97 4.93
N SER A 202 3.55 11.15 6.03
CA SER A 202 3.10 11.86 7.24
C SER A 202 3.64 13.29 7.36
N SER A 203 4.44 13.72 6.38
CA SER A 203 4.97 15.08 6.21
C SER A 203 4.61 15.60 4.83
N SER A 204 4.55 16.91 4.67
CA SER A 204 4.32 17.52 3.35
C SER A 204 5.47 17.19 2.38
N PRO A 205 5.18 16.79 1.14
CA PRO A 205 3.84 16.62 0.60
C PRO A 205 3.13 15.34 1.09
N TYR A 206 1.82 15.44 1.28
CA TYR A 206 0.95 14.31 1.58
C TYR A 206 0.44 13.69 0.28
N THR A 207 -0.21 12.54 0.40
CA THR A 207 -0.73 11.81 -0.77
C THR A 207 -2.19 11.44 -0.56
N LEU A 208 -2.98 11.59 -1.62
CA LEU A 208 -4.31 11.01 -1.76
C LEU A 208 -4.26 9.97 -2.89
N LEU A 209 -4.53 8.72 -2.56
CA LEU A 209 -4.51 7.58 -3.48
C LEU A 209 -5.93 7.06 -3.70
N PHE A 210 -6.29 6.77 -4.95
CA PHE A 210 -7.50 6.06 -5.33
C PHE A 210 -7.16 4.89 -6.25
N GLY A 211 -7.88 3.78 -6.14
CA GLY A 211 -7.70 2.68 -7.07
C GLY A 211 -8.36 1.37 -6.66
N ASN A 212 -8.15 0.37 -7.52
CA ASN A 212 -8.63 -1.00 -7.33
C ASN A 212 -7.57 -1.84 -6.61
N PHE A 213 -7.77 -2.09 -5.33
CA PHE A 213 -6.80 -2.80 -4.50
C PHE A 213 -6.75 -4.31 -4.74
N ILE A 214 -7.67 -4.89 -5.52
CA ILE A 214 -7.53 -6.30 -5.97
C ILE A 214 -6.26 -6.49 -6.81
N ASP A 215 -5.85 -5.46 -7.55
CA ASP A 215 -4.65 -5.46 -8.39
C ASP A 215 -3.35 -5.23 -7.59
N LEU A 216 -3.45 -5.06 -6.28
CA LEU A 216 -2.30 -5.03 -5.37
C LEU A 216 -2.02 -6.43 -4.82
N TYR A 217 -0.90 -7.01 -5.22
CA TYR A 217 -0.48 -8.36 -4.87
C TYR A 217 0.52 -8.34 -3.71
N LEU A 218 0.21 -9.11 -2.68
CA LEU A 218 1.05 -9.29 -1.50
C LEU A 218 1.59 -10.71 -1.48
N GLY A 219 2.90 -10.89 -1.66
CA GLY A 219 3.56 -12.19 -1.65
C GLY A 219 4.22 -12.48 -0.31
N PHE A 220 3.92 -13.64 0.26
CA PHE A 220 4.55 -14.14 1.49
C PHE A 220 5.35 -15.42 1.19
N PHE A 221 6.66 -15.35 1.42
CA PHE A 221 7.61 -16.43 1.17
C PHE A 221 7.96 -17.18 2.45
N GLY A 222 6.94 -17.73 3.11
CA GLY A 222 7.06 -18.44 4.37
C GLY A 222 6.42 -17.73 5.56
N ALA A 223 6.46 -18.39 6.72
CA ALA A 223 5.96 -17.84 7.97
C ALA A 223 7.00 -16.92 8.62
N LEU A 224 6.56 -16.16 9.63
CA LEU A 224 7.46 -15.39 10.48
C LEU A 224 8.43 -16.33 11.23
N ASP A 225 9.72 -16.20 10.94
CA ASP A 225 10.78 -16.96 11.60
C ASP A 225 11.28 -16.18 12.82
N VAL A 226 11.42 -16.90 13.93
CA VAL A 226 11.87 -16.33 15.20
C VAL A 226 13.09 -17.11 15.68
N LEU A 227 14.26 -16.49 15.61
CA LEU A 227 15.52 -17.06 16.10
C LEU A 227 15.86 -16.48 17.46
N VAL A 228 15.99 -17.35 18.45
CA VAL A 228 16.45 -17.00 19.81
C VAL A 228 17.94 -17.26 19.91
N ASP A 229 18.73 -16.20 20.14
CA ASP A 229 20.18 -16.30 20.33
C ASP A 229 20.57 -15.88 21.77
N PRO A 230 20.83 -16.87 22.64
CA PRO A 230 21.27 -16.61 24.04
C PRO A 230 22.76 -16.34 24.16
N TYR A 231 23.55 -16.52 23.09
CA TYR A 231 25.01 -16.49 23.15
C TYR A 231 25.61 -15.18 22.62
N GLY A 232 25.04 -14.59 21.59
CA GLY A 232 25.59 -13.42 20.91
C GLY A 232 25.68 -12.15 21.77
N ALA A 233 25.04 -12.12 22.92
CA ALA A 233 25.09 -11.02 23.89
C ALA A 233 25.25 -11.51 25.33
N ALA A 234 25.83 -12.71 25.53
CA ALA A 234 25.96 -13.34 26.83
C ALA A 234 26.79 -12.51 27.83
N GLY A 235 27.79 -11.76 27.37
CA GLY A 235 28.61 -10.87 28.20
C GLY A 235 27.82 -9.72 28.85
N ASN A 236 26.66 -9.37 28.32
CA ASN A 236 25.78 -8.31 28.83
C ASN A 236 24.55 -8.88 29.58
N SER A 237 24.52 -10.18 29.87
CA SER A 237 23.36 -10.86 30.46
C SER A 237 22.05 -10.65 29.72
N THR A 238 22.11 -10.59 28.39
CA THR A 238 20.96 -10.38 27.51
C THR A 238 20.79 -11.54 26.54
N VAL A 239 19.57 -11.67 26.00
CA VAL A 239 19.20 -12.62 24.93
C VAL A 239 18.71 -11.82 23.75
N ASN A 240 19.19 -12.15 22.56
CA ASN A 240 18.72 -11.55 21.31
C ASN A 240 17.61 -12.39 20.72
N LEU A 241 16.53 -11.74 20.32
CA LEU A 241 15.45 -12.31 19.51
C LEU A 241 15.50 -11.68 18.12
N TYR A 242 15.70 -12.49 17.10
CA TYR A 242 15.66 -12.06 15.71
C TYR A 242 14.34 -12.51 15.09
N PHE A 243 13.72 -11.62 14.36
CA PHE A 243 12.47 -11.84 13.65
C PHE A 243 12.73 -11.61 12.17
N TYR A 244 12.39 -12.59 11.34
CA TYR A 244 12.56 -12.53 9.88
C TYR A 244 11.24 -12.85 9.19
N GLN A 245 10.87 -12.03 8.21
CA GLN A 245 9.73 -12.28 7.34
C GLN A 245 10.14 -11.96 5.90
N MET A 246 10.00 -12.93 5.03
CA MET A 246 10.21 -12.73 3.60
C MET A 246 8.88 -12.35 2.95
N MET A 247 8.84 -11.20 2.28
CA MET A 247 7.65 -10.68 1.64
C MET A 247 8.02 -9.85 0.41
N ASP A 248 7.09 -9.75 -0.53
CA ASP A 248 7.17 -8.84 -1.66
C ASP A 248 5.80 -8.24 -1.97
N VAL A 249 5.81 -7.15 -2.71
CA VAL A 249 4.61 -6.44 -3.17
C VAL A 249 4.75 -6.20 -4.65
N ALA A 250 3.68 -6.42 -5.40
CA ALA A 250 3.64 -6.12 -6.82
C ALA A 250 2.29 -5.52 -7.22
N VAL A 251 2.31 -4.55 -8.11
CA VAL A 251 1.10 -3.96 -8.69
C VAL A 251 0.84 -4.66 -10.03
N ALA A 252 -0.32 -5.31 -10.14
CA ALA A 252 -0.68 -6.05 -11.34
C ALA A 252 -0.95 -5.13 -12.54
N ARG A 253 -1.71 -4.07 -12.29
CA ARG A 253 -2.08 -3.05 -13.27
C ARG A 253 -1.86 -1.68 -12.66
N PRO A 254 -0.79 -0.97 -13.05
CA PRO A 254 -0.54 0.40 -12.57
C PRO A 254 -1.70 1.35 -12.87
N GLU A 255 -2.33 1.20 -14.03
CA GLU A 255 -3.45 2.00 -14.53
C GLU A 255 -4.71 1.90 -13.65
N SER A 256 -4.76 0.88 -12.76
CA SER A 256 -5.85 0.74 -11.79
C SER A 256 -5.73 1.68 -10.60
N PHE A 257 -4.66 2.47 -10.53
CA PHE A 257 -4.38 3.40 -9.43
C PHE A 257 -4.09 4.80 -9.95
N ALA A 258 -4.58 5.80 -9.23
CA ALA A 258 -4.22 7.20 -9.44
C ALA A 258 -3.99 7.90 -8.10
N ALA A 259 -3.03 8.81 -8.06
CA ALA A 259 -2.65 9.51 -6.84
C ALA A 259 -2.31 10.98 -7.10
N ALA A 260 -2.62 11.84 -6.12
CA ALA A 260 -1.97 13.14 -5.97
C ALA A 260 -0.91 13.02 -4.88
N GLN A 261 0.36 13.27 -5.22
CA GLN A 261 1.50 13.08 -4.34
C GLN A 261 2.09 14.38 -3.80
N ASP A 262 1.55 15.52 -4.20
CA ASP A 262 2.02 16.87 -3.93
C ASP A 262 1.08 17.68 -3.00
N VAL A 263 0.29 17.00 -2.19
CA VAL A 263 -0.76 17.60 -1.36
C VAL A 263 -0.18 18.32 -0.14
N THR A 264 -0.63 19.56 0.11
CA THR A 264 -0.39 20.30 1.36
C THR A 264 -1.64 20.34 2.25
N VAL A 265 -1.42 20.41 3.58
CA VAL A 265 -2.48 20.35 4.60
C VAL A 265 -2.40 21.56 5.52
#